data_1fefaacfef098733877b41bae7b6d4f0
#
_entry.id   1fefaacfef098733877b41bae7b6d4f0
#
_cell.length_a   1.000
_cell.length_b   1.000
_cell.length_c   1.000
_cell.angle_alpha   90.00
_cell.angle_beta   90.00
_cell.angle_gamma   90.00
#
_symmetry.space_group_name_H-M   'P 1'
#
loop_
_entity.id
_entity.type
_entity.pdbx_description
1 polymer ?
#
loop_
_entity_poly.entity_id
_entity_poly.type
_entity_poly.pdbx_seq_one_letter_code
_entity_poly.pdbx_strand_id
1 'polypeptide(L)'
;MQMTKYYPTDELVPGMVTAGEVRTKGGQLIVENGVSLTDRLISRIKFYAIPQVSVTENPIPATKKEEQVEVPSHVVKPEAQAPSYSQKVVCSKEFQNFQISYSRVIATYRTVLEDCVIYHKSLNYEQLLSDTKELYYSCKTSLELFDMLHNMRSVEDSVYAHSLNVSLISRRLGRWLKFSPEELDTLTLAGALHD
;
A
#
# COMPACT_ATOMS: atom_id res chain seq x y z
N MET A 1 -38.76 -8.75 -11.42
CA MET A 1 -38.07 -8.80 -10.11
C MET A 1 -36.67 -9.34 -10.37
N GLN A 2 -35.63 -8.53 -10.22
CA GLN A 2 -34.25 -9.01 -10.33
C GLN A 2 -33.92 -9.76 -9.03
N MET A 3 -33.53 -11.02 -9.15
CA MET A 3 -33.12 -11.81 -7.99
C MET A 3 -31.71 -11.37 -7.58
N THR A 4 -31.60 -10.91 -6.33
CA THR A 4 -30.34 -10.53 -5.71
C THR A 4 -29.82 -11.74 -4.94
N LYS A 5 -28.56 -12.11 -5.15
CA LYS A 5 -27.90 -13.19 -4.43
C LYS A 5 -26.63 -12.66 -3.75
N TYR A 6 -26.37 -13.15 -2.56
CA TYR A 6 -25.13 -12.84 -1.82
C TYR A 6 -24.05 -13.87 -2.16
N TYR A 7 -22.90 -13.38 -2.58
CA TYR A 7 -21.73 -14.19 -2.86
C TYR A 7 -20.63 -13.91 -1.84
N PRO A 8 -19.98 -14.95 -1.31
CA PRO A 8 -18.73 -14.79 -0.56
C PRO A 8 -17.71 -14.07 -1.42
N THR A 9 -16.89 -13.22 -0.80
CA THR A 9 -15.91 -12.39 -1.53
C THR A 9 -14.90 -13.24 -2.34
N ASP A 10 -14.63 -14.48 -1.89
CA ASP A 10 -13.73 -15.40 -2.59
C ASP A 10 -14.32 -16.00 -3.86
N GLU A 11 -15.64 -16.02 -4.00
CA GLU A 11 -16.38 -16.54 -5.14
C GLU A 11 -16.73 -15.44 -6.18
N LEU A 12 -16.34 -14.20 -5.95
CA LEU A 12 -16.58 -13.10 -6.89
C LEU A 12 -15.75 -13.28 -8.15
N VAL A 13 -16.40 -13.12 -9.31
CA VAL A 13 -15.78 -13.20 -10.63
C VAL A 13 -15.93 -11.87 -11.36
N PRO A 14 -14.92 -11.42 -12.12
CA PRO A 14 -15.04 -10.23 -12.97
C PRO A 14 -16.23 -10.34 -13.92
N GLY A 15 -16.96 -9.22 -14.05
CA GLY A 15 -18.20 -9.16 -14.85
C GLY A 15 -19.49 -9.30 -14.03
N MET A 16 -19.44 -9.74 -12.79
CA MET A 16 -20.59 -9.70 -11.88
C MET A 16 -21.02 -8.26 -11.61
N VAL A 17 -22.31 -7.99 -11.50
CA VAL A 17 -22.86 -6.64 -11.24
C VAL A 17 -23.38 -6.56 -9.81
N THR A 18 -22.96 -5.55 -9.07
CA THR A 18 -23.42 -5.32 -7.69
C THR A 18 -24.93 -5.00 -7.66
N ALA A 19 -25.66 -5.65 -6.76
CA ALA A 19 -27.09 -5.41 -6.53
C ALA A 19 -27.36 -4.50 -5.31
N GLY A 20 -26.30 -3.92 -4.76
CA GLY A 20 -26.34 -2.99 -3.63
C GLY A 20 -25.00 -2.34 -3.39
N GLU A 21 -24.97 -1.32 -2.56
CA GLU A 21 -23.74 -0.65 -2.16
C GLU A 21 -22.88 -1.58 -1.31
N VAL A 22 -21.60 -1.64 -1.63
CA VAL A 22 -20.60 -2.38 -0.85
C VAL A 22 -19.88 -1.40 0.07
N ARG A 23 -20.07 -1.56 1.40
CA ARG A 23 -19.49 -0.70 2.43
C ARG A 23 -18.62 -1.48 3.38
N THR A 24 -17.60 -0.83 3.93
CA THR A 24 -16.79 -1.39 5.03
C THR A 24 -17.58 -1.41 6.33
N LYS A 25 -17.07 -2.12 7.35
CA LYS A 25 -17.63 -2.07 8.73
C LYS A 25 -17.66 -0.65 9.32
N GLY A 26 -16.79 0.23 8.85
CA GLY A 26 -16.75 1.66 9.22
C GLY A 26 -17.69 2.57 8.41
N GLY A 27 -18.53 1.99 7.53
CA GLY A 27 -19.50 2.75 6.72
C GLY A 27 -18.93 3.37 5.44
N GLN A 28 -17.65 3.24 5.16
CA GLN A 28 -17.02 3.77 3.95
C GLN A 28 -17.53 3.02 2.71
N LEU A 29 -17.99 3.74 1.70
CA LEU A 29 -18.43 3.19 0.42
C LEU A 29 -17.21 2.72 -0.40
N ILE A 30 -17.24 1.47 -0.84
CA ILE A 30 -16.18 0.83 -1.65
C ILE A 30 -16.61 0.65 -3.10
N VAL A 31 -17.83 0.18 -3.31
CA VAL A 31 -18.43 0.01 -4.65
C VAL A 31 -19.91 0.43 -4.58
N GLU A 32 -20.36 1.17 -5.57
CA GLU A 32 -21.76 1.57 -5.71
C GLU A 32 -22.63 0.42 -6.21
N ASN A 33 -23.95 0.61 -6.12
CA ASN A 33 -24.92 -0.31 -6.71
C ASN A 33 -24.88 -0.27 -8.24
N GLY A 34 -25.04 -1.43 -8.89
CA GLY A 34 -25.11 -1.53 -10.34
C GLY A 34 -23.75 -1.48 -11.05
N VAL A 35 -22.65 -1.56 -10.32
CA VAL A 35 -21.29 -1.52 -10.87
C VAL A 35 -20.82 -2.93 -11.25
N SER A 36 -20.30 -3.10 -12.48
CA SER A 36 -19.65 -4.34 -12.91
C SER A 36 -18.31 -4.52 -12.19
N LEU A 37 -18.15 -5.64 -11.52
CA LEU A 37 -16.93 -5.96 -10.77
C LEU A 37 -15.77 -6.27 -11.73
N THR A 38 -14.67 -5.59 -11.54
CA THR A 38 -13.38 -5.86 -12.19
C THR A 38 -12.45 -6.55 -11.21
N ASP A 39 -11.37 -7.19 -11.70
CA ASP A 39 -10.33 -7.79 -10.85
C ASP A 39 -9.81 -6.82 -9.79
N ARG A 40 -9.66 -5.54 -10.17
CA ARG A 40 -9.21 -4.47 -9.27
C ARG A 40 -10.22 -4.17 -8.16
N LEU A 41 -11.52 -4.16 -8.48
CA LEU A 41 -12.58 -3.95 -7.49
C LEU A 41 -12.72 -5.15 -6.56
N ILE A 42 -12.62 -6.37 -7.08
CA ILE A 42 -12.63 -7.61 -6.29
C ILE A 42 -11.44 -7.62 -5.32
N SER A 43 -10.24 -7.30 -5.78
CA SER A 43 -9.05 -7.19 -4.91
C SER A 43 -9.24 -6.13 -3.82
N ARG A 44 -9.87 -4.99 -4.15
CA ARG A 44 -10.19 -3.94 -3.18
C ARG A 44 -11.21 -4.41 -2.14
N ILE A 45 -12.26 -5.14 -2.55
CA ILE A 45 -13.26 -5.72 -1.65
C ILE A 45 -12.60 -6.72 -0.69
N LYS A 46 -11.69 -7.58 -1.20
CA LYS A 46 -10.90 -8.54 -0.40
C LYS A 46 -10.01 -7.82 0.62
N PHE A 47 -9.34 -6.76 0.19
CA PHE A 47 -8.47 -5.95 1.06
C PHE A 47 -9.21 -5.38 2.28
N TYR A 48 -10.47 -4.92 2.11
CA TYR A 48 -11.29 -4.43 3.21
C TYR A 48 -11.98 -5.53 4.02
N ALA A 49 -11.64 -6.80 3.77
CA ALA A 49 -12.21 -7.98 4.46
C ALA A 49 -13.74 -7.97 4.53
N ILE A 50 -14.40 -7.60 3.42
CA ILE A 50 -15.84 -7.62 3.27
C ILE A 50 -16.26 -9.08 3.04
N PRO A 51 -17.08 -9.71 3.91
CA PRO A 51 -17.30 -11.14 3.87
C PRO A 51 -18.15 -11.59 2.67
N GLN A 52 -19.09 -10.75 2.22
CA GLN A 52 -19.99 -11.08 1.13
C GLN A 52 -20.51 -9.83 0.43
N VAL A 53 -20.86 -9.98 -0.85
CA VAL A 53 -21.36 -8.91 -1.71
C VAL A 53 -22.66 -9.36 -2.37
N SER A 54 -23.66 -8.47 -2.43
CA SER A 54 -24.89 -8.70 -3.17
C SER A 54 -24.66 -8.47 -4.67
N VAL A 55 -25.02 -9.47 -5.48
CA VAL A 55 -24.82 -9.45 -6.94
C VAL A 55 -26.13 -9.84 -7.63
N THR A 56 -26.36 -9.26 -8.79
CA THR A 56 -27.53 -9.57 -9.65
C THR A 56 -27.30 -10.88 -10.43
N GLU A 57 -28.26 -11.78 -10.44
CA GLU A 57 -28.16 -13.17 -10.94
C GLU A 57 -28.21 -13.29 -12.49
N ASN A 58 -28.02 -12.23 -13.26
CA ASN A 58 -27.90 -12.31 -14.72
C ASN A 58 -26.50 -11.89 -15.18
N PRO A 59 -25.64 -12.81 -15.59
CA PRO A 59 -24.46 -12.47 -16.37
C PRO A 59 -24.92 -12.07 -17.78
N ILE A 60 -25.17 -10.80 -18.02
CA ILE A 60 -25.28 -10.30 -19.38
C ILE A 60 -23.88 -10.28 -19.96
N PRO A 61 -23.64 -10.97 -21.12
CA PRO A 61 -22.35 -10.87 -21.79
C PRO A 61 -22.12 -9.40 -22.15
N ALA A 62 -20.89 -8.96 -21.95
CA ALA A 62 -20.42 -7.61 -22.18
C ALA A 62 -20.89 -7.05 -23.52
N THR A 63 -22.01 -6.33 -23.52
CA THR A 63 -22.42 -5.44 -24.61
C THR A 63 -22.34 -4.02 -24.06
N LYS A 64 -21.41 -3.27 -24.63
CA LYS A 64 -21.27 -1.84 -24.42
C LYS A 64 -22.62 -1.14 -24.49
N LYS A 65 -23.00 -0.45 -23.43
CA LYS A 65 -23.86 0.72 -23.52
C LYS A 65 -23.27 1.78 -22.60
N GLU A 66 -22.60 2.69 -23.24
CA GLU A 66 -22.36 4.03 -22.76
C GLU A 66 -23.72 4.73 -22.67
N GLU A 67 -24.15 5.11 -21.48
CA GLU A 67 -25.21 6.08 -21.32
C GLU A 67 -24.55 7.44 -21.06
N GLN A 68 -24.66 8.28 -22.08
CA GLN A 68 -24.13 9.64 -22.14
C GLN A 68 -24.87 10.51 -21.15
N VAL A 69 -24.13 11.13 -20.22
CA VAL A 69 -24.47 12.43 -19.65
C VAL A 69 -23.63 13.44 -20.42
N GLU A 70 -24.29 14.30 -21.18
CA GLU A 70 -23.68 15.37 -21.97
C GLU A 70 -22.95 16.36 -21.05
N VAL A 71 -21.63 16.43 -21.23
CA VAL A 71 -20.80 17.60 -20.90
C VAL A 71 -19.90 17.86 -22.11
N PRO A 72 -19.66 19.13 -22.51
CA PRO A 72 -19.30 19.48 -23.87
C PRO A 72 -17.94 18.94 -24.32
N SER A 73 -17.94 18.56 -25.58
CA SER A 73 -16.93 17.95 -26.41
C SER A 73 -15.51 18.51 -26.25
N HIS A 74 -14.60 17.63 -25.79
CA HIS A 74 -13.30 17.50 -26.43
C HIS A 74 -13.06 16.03 -26.71
N VAL A 75 -13.13 15.69 -28.00
CA VAL A 75 -12.80 14.36 -28.55
C VAL A 75 -11.35 14.08 -28.25
N VAL A 76 -11.08 13.24 -27.25
CA VAL A 76 -9.78 12.59 -27.08
C VAL A 76 -9.97 11.12 -27.43
N LYS A 77 -9.33 10.68 -28.51
CA LYS A 77 -9.16 9.26 -28.87
C LYS A 77 -8.60 8.52 -27.66
N PRO A 78 -8.89 7.21 -27.48
CA PRO A 78 -8.23 6.41 -26.45
C PRO A 78 -6.78 6.22 -26.84
N GLU A 79 -5.95 7.20 -26.51
CA GLU A 79 -4.51 7.00 -26.42
C GLU A 79 -4.25 6.05 -25.25
N ALA A 80 -3.41 5.05 -25.45
CA ALA A 80 -2.90 4.20 -24.39
C ALA A 80 -2.41 5.13 -23.27
N GLN A 81 -3.13 5.14 -22.15
CA GLN A 81 -2.83 6.07 -21.04
C GLN A 81 -1.40 5.82 -20.61
N ALA A 82 -0.56 6.85 -20.75
CA ALA A 82 0.82 6.80 -20.29
C ALA A 82 0.84 6.34 -18.82
N PRO A 83 1.77 5.45 -18.43
CA PRO A 83 1.81 4.92 -17.08
C PRO A 83 1.86 6.05 -16.07
N SER A 84 1.06 5.95 -14.99
CA SER A 84 1.02 6.94 -13.91
C SER A 84 2.41 7.10 -13.30
N TYR A 85 2.65 8.23 -12.62
CA TYR A 85 3.92 8.47 -11.93
C TYR A 85 4.28 7.31 -10.99
N SER A 86 3.35 6.86 -10.17
CA SER A 86 3.55 5.73 -9.25
C SER A 86 3.91 4.43 -10.00
N GLN A 87 3.27 4.13 -11.12
CA GLN A 87 3.62 2.98 -11.96
C GLN A 87 5.05 3.08 -12.51
N LYS A 88 5.48 4.28 -12.91
CA LYS A 88 6.87 4.50 -13.36
C LYS A 88 7.88 4.27 -12.25
N VAL A 89 7.58 4.74 -11.03
CA VAL A 89 8.42 4.51 -9.85
C VAL A 89 8.53 3.01 -9.55
N VAL A 90 7.41 2.30 -9.46
CA VAL A 90 7.40 0.85 -9.13
C VAL A 90 8.15 0.01 -10.17
N CYS A 91 8.13 0.40 -11.45
CA CYS A 91 8.86 -0.29 -12.51
C CYS A 91 10.34 0.11 -12.58
N SER A 92 10.81 1.08 -11.80
CA SER A 92 12.21 1.51 -11.81
C SER A 92 13.14 0.50 -11.13
N LYS A 93 14.40 0.46 -11.60
CA LYS A 93 15.45 -0.37 -10.97
C LYS A 93 15.76 0.12 -9.55
N GLU A 94 15.69 1.41 -9.34
CA GLU A 94 15.88 2.07 -8.05
C GLU A 94 14.86 1.56 -7.03
N PHE A 95 13.58 1.49 -7.40
CA PHE A 95 12.55 0.95 -6.53
C PHE A 95 12.73 -0.54 -6.25
N GLN A 96 13.06 -1.35 -7.26
CA GLN A 96 13.32 -2.78 -7.08
C GLN A 96 14.48 -3.02 -6.10
N ASN A 97 15.58 -2.28 -6.24
CA ASN A 97 16.72 -2.36 -5.33
C ASN A 97 16.33 -1.91 -3.91
N PHE A 98 15.59 -0.80 -3.80
CA PHE A 98 15.08 -0.32 -2.52
C PHE A 98 14.19 -1.37 -1.86
N GLN A 99 13.27 -1.98 -2.59
CA GLN A 99 12.37 -3.03 -2.10
C GLN A 99 13.13 -4.22 -1.52
N ILE A 100 14.17 -4.69 -2.21
CA ILE A 100 15.02 -5.80 -1.73
C ILE A 100 15.73 -5.40 -0.42
N SER A 101 16.33 -4.22 -0.38
CA SER A 101 17.02 -3.71 0.82
C SER A 101 16.03 -3.47 1.97
N TYR A 102 14.86 -2.91 1.69
CA TYR A 102 13.81 -2.68 2.66
C TYR A 102 13.32 -3.99 3.30
N SER A 103 13.03 -5.02 2.49
CA SER A 103 12.61 -6.34 2.98
C SER A 103 13.68 -7.00 3.84
N ARG A 104 14.98 -6.84 3.48
CA ARG A 104 16.11 -7.31 4.29
C ARG A 104 16.13 -6.63 5.66
N VAL A 105 15.98 -5.31 5.71
CA VAL A 105 15.96 -4.55 6.97
C VAL A 105 14.75 -4.94 7.83
N ILE A 106 13.58 -5.16 7.24
CA ILE A 106 12.40 -5.69 7.96
C ILE A 106 12.70 -7.04 8.61
N ALA A 107 13.37 -7.95 7.89
CA ALA A 107 13.76 -9.25 8.46
C ALA A 107 14.73 -9.08 9.63
N THR A 108 15.69 -8.16 9.55
CA THR A 108 16.59 -7.81 10.67
C THR A 108 15.80 -7.26 11.86
N TYR A 109 14.88 -6.31 11.64
CA TYR A 109 14.04 -5.74 12.70
C TYR A 109 13.28 -6.85 13.43
N ARG A 110 12.63 -7.74 12.67
CA ARG A 110 11.91 -8.88 13.24
C ARG A 110 12.83 -9.72 14.11
N THR A 111 13.95 -10.17 13.57
CA THR A 111 14.89 -11.05 14.29
C THR A 111 15.44 -10.39 15.55
N VAL A 112 15.89 -9.14 15.48
CA VAL A 112 16.46 -8.42 16.62
C VAL A 112 15.44 -8.19 17.73
N LEU A 113 14.19 -7.82 17.37
CA LEU A 113 13.13 -7.58 18.33
C LEU A 113 12.58 -8.89 18.93
N GLU A 114 12.40 -9.93 18.12
CA GLU A 114 12.01 -11.27 18.60
C GLU A 114 13.07 -11.87 19.53
N ASP A 115 14.35 -11.74 19.20
CA ASP A 115 15.47 -12.16 20.06
C ASP A 115 15.44 -11.47 21.42
N CYS A 116 15.15 -10.16 21.44
CA CYS A 116 15.04 -9.40 22.67
C CYS A 116 13.81 -9.81 23.50
N VAL A 117 12.62 -9.88 22.86
CA VAL A 117 11.34 -10.10 23.57
C VAL A 117 11.15 -11.58 23.96
N ILE A 118 11.45 -12.51 23.07
CA ILE A 118 11.18 -13.94 23.28
C ILE A 118 12.33 -14.63 24.00
N TYR A 119 13.57 -14.33 23.59
CA TYR A 119 14.75 -15.00 24.11
C TYR A 119 15.53 -14.20 25.16
N HIS A 120 15.00 -13.02 25.54
CA HIS A 120 15.61 -12.12 26.55
C HIS A 120 17.09 -11.78 26.28
N LYS A 121 17.49 -11.74 24.99
CA LYS A 121 18.82 -11.31 24.59
C LYS A 121 18.94 -9.78 24.68
N SER A 122 20.14 -9.27 24.82
CA SER A 122 20.40 -7.83 24.71
C SER A 122 20.02 -7.31 23.33
N LEU A 123 19.33 -6.18 23.26
CA LEU A 123 18.93 -5.54 22.01
C LEU A 123 20.17 -5.10 21.21
N ASN A 124 20.33 -5.63 20.00
CA ASN A 124 21.38 -5.20 19.08
C ASN A 124 20.97 -3.93 18.31
N TYR A 125 20.98 -2.80 19.04
CA TYR A 125 20.59 -1.49 18.47
C TYR A 125 21.59 -1.01 17.40
N GLU A 126 22.85 -1.42 17.47
CA GLU A 126 23.87 -1.06 16.48
C GLU A 126 23.54 -1.64 15.10
N GLN A 127 23.08 -2.88 15.05
CA GLN A 127 22.63 -3.52 13.81
C GLN A 127 21.41 -2.81 13.24
N LEU A 128 20.40 -2.53 14.07
CA LEU A 128 19.20 -1.81 13.63
C LEU A 128 19.54 -0.44 13.05
N LEU A 129 20.41 0.30 13.74
CA LEU A 129 20.85 1.63 13.32
C LEU A 129 21.63 1.56 12.00
N SER A 130 22.58 0.63 11.88
CA SER A 130 23.43 0.45 10.71
C SER A 130 22.59 0.14 9.46
N ASP A 131 21.70 -0.85 9.55
CA ASP A 131 20.85 -1.27 8.43
C ASP A 131 19.86 -0.17 8.02
N THR A 132 19.29 0.54 9.00
CA THR A 132 18.42 1.68 8.73
C THR A 132 19.17 2.83 8.05
N LYS A 133 20.40 3.12 8.46
CA LYS A 133 21.25 4.13 7.84
C LYS A 133 21.62 3.75 6.41
N GLU A 134 21.98 2.49 6.15
CA GLU A 134 22.28 1.99 4.81
C GLU A 134 21.09 2.21 3.88
N LEU A 135 19.89 1.80 4.31
CA LEU A 135 18.65 2.00 3.56
C LEU A 135 18.33 3.48 3.35
N TYR A 136 18.50 4.31 4.39
CA TYR A 136 18.28 5.75 4.30
C TYR A 136 19.16 6.42 3.25
N TYR A 137 20.46 6.05 3.20
CA TYR A 137 21.42 6.63 2.28
C TYR A 137 21.35 6.03 0.86
N SER A 138 20.59 4.97 0.65
CA SER A 138 20.28 4.47 -0.69
C SER A 138 19.43 5.46 -1.51
N CYS A 139 18.64 6.31 -0.84
CA CYS A 139 17.88 7.38 -1.47
C CYS A 139 18.68 8.68 -1.48
N LYS A 140 18.87 9.27 -2.67
CA LYS A 140 19.65 10.50 -2.86
C LYS A 140 18.93 11.75 -2.38
N THR A 141 17.60 11.78 -2.53
CA THR A 141 16.77 12.94 -2.21
C THR A 141 15.66 12.61 -1.21
N SER A 142 15.07 13.64 -0.60
CA SER A 142 13.90 13.47 0.27
C SER A 142 12.69 12.98 -0.52
N LEU A 143 12.50 13.51 -1.72
CA LEU A 143 11.39 13.13 -2.58
C LEU A 143 11.49 11.65 -2.95
N GLU A 144 12.67 11.19 -3.36
CA GLU A 144 12.92 9.78 -3.66
C GLU A 144 12.59 8.88 -2.47
N LEU A 145 13.03 9.23 -1.26
CA LEU A 145 12.69 8.46 -0.06
C LEU A 145 11.17 8.37 0.15
N PHE A 146 10.45 9.50 0.03
CA PHE A 146 8.99 9.50 0.21
C PHE A 146 8.27 8.73 -0.90
N ASP A 147 8.74 8.81 -2.14
CA ASP A 147 8.21 8.02 -3.26
C ASP A 147 8.40 6.51 -3.02
N MET A 148 9.60 6.10 -2.56
CA MET A 148 9.88 4.71 -2.21
C MET A 148 8.94 4.23 -1.10
N LEU A 149 8.87 4.95 0.03
CA LEU A 149 8.02 4.58 1.16
C LEU A 149 6.53 4.56 0.80
N HIS A 150 6.06 5.52 -0.02
CA HIS A 150 4.67 5.55 -0.48
C HIS A 150 4.30 4.29 -1.27
N ASN A 151 5.18 3.85 -2.17
CA ASN A 151 4.92 2.68 -3.00
C ASN A 151 5.15 1.35 -2.24
N MET A 152 5.96 1.34 -1.17
CA MET A 152 6.14 0.17 -0.30
C MET A 152 4.89 -0.18 0.52
N ARG A 153 4.00 0.77 0.81
CA ARG A 153 2.76 0.51 1.58
C ARG A 153 1.85 -0.56 0.98
N SER A 154 1.92 -0.79 -0.31
CA SER A 154 1.16 -1.85 -0.98
C SER A 154 1.86 -3.22 -0.97
N VAL A 155 3.12 -3.26 -0.55
CA VAL A 155 3.98 -4.44 -0.59
C VAL A 155 4.16 -5.05 0.80
N GLU A 156 4.36 -4.19 1.81
CA GLU A 156 4.63 -4.60 3.19
C GLU A 156 3.84 -3.71 4.15
N ASP A 157 2.96 -4.33 4.94
CA ASP A 157 2.13 -3.65 5.94
C ASP A 157 2.21 -4.43 7.28
N SER A 158 3.39 -4.41 7.88
CA SER A 158 3.66 -5.02 9.18
C SER A 158 4.03 -3.97 10.22
N VAL A 159 3.96 -4.34 11.51
CA VAL A 159 4.43 -3.49 12.62
C VAL A 159 5.89 -3.09 12.39
N TYR A 160 6.72 -4.02 11.94
CA TYR A 160 8.14 -3.76 11.65
C TYR A 160 8.33 -2.76 10.51
N ALA A 161 7.47 -2.82 9.48
CA ALA A 161 7.45 -1.84 8.39
C ALA A 161 7.06 -0.46 8.91
N HIS A 162 6.07 -0.38 9.80
CA HIS A 162 5.70 0.87 10.45
C HIS A 162 6.88 1.48 11.22
N SER A 163 7.50 0.71 12.12
CA SER A 163 8.66 1.16 12.91
C SER A 163 9.82 1.61 12.03
N LEU A 164 10.14 0.87 10.96
CA LEU A 164 11.17 1.27 10.00
C LEU A 164 10.80 2.58 9.27
N ASN A 165 9.55 2.74 8.83
CA ASN A 165 9.09 3.96 8.17
C ASN A 165 9.19 5.18 9.10
N VAL A 166 8.76 5.04 10.36
CA VAL A 166 8.88 6.10 11.37
C VAL A 166 10.35 6.46 11.59
N SER A 167 11.22 5.47 11.68
CA SER A 167 12.68 5.66 11.84
C SER A 167 13.30 6.47 10.69
N LEU A 168 12.99 6.08 9.44
CA LEU A 168 13.50 6.76 8.23
C LEU A 168 12.99 8.19 8.10
N ILE A 169 11.69 8.41 8.39
CA ILE A 169 11.07 9.74 8.35
C ILE A 169 11.62 10.63 9.46
N SER A 170 11.75 10.10 10.69
CA SER A 170 12.32 10.82 11.82
C SER A 170 13.75 11.30 11.53
N ARG A 171 14.59 10.41 10.98
CA ARG A 171 15.94 10.78 10.54
C ARG A 171 15.94 11.89 9.48
N ARG A 172 14.99 11.84 8.53
CA ARG A 172 14.85 12.89 7.51
C ARG A 172 14.45 14.22 8.12
N LEU A 173 13.51 14.24 9.05
CA LEU A 173 13.08 15.44 9.76
C LEU A 173 14.21 16.02 10.61
N GLY A 174 14.95 15.18 11.36
CA GLY A 174 16.11 15.62 12.14
C GLY A 174 17.18 16.28 11.26
N ARG A 175 17.42 15.77 10.06
CA ARG A 175 18.33 16.42 9.10
C ARG A 175 17.84 17.81 8.65
N TRP A 176 16.55 17.98 8.42
CA TRP A 176 15.99 19.30 8.11
C TRP A 176 16.11 20.27 9.26
N LEU A 177 15.99 19.77 10.50
CA LEU A 177 16.18 20.54 11.74
C LEU A 177 17.66 20.75 12.09
N LYS A 178 18.60 20.24 11.28
CA LYS A 178 20.05 20.37 11.45
C LYS A 178 20.58 19.75 12.74
N PHE A 179 20.00 18.63 13.18
CA PHE A 179 20.48 17.86 14.32
C PHE A 179 21.91 17.33 14.06
N SER A 180 22.68 17.18 15.12
CA SER A 180 24.01 16.54 15.07
C SER A 180 23.92 15.06 14.66
N PRO A 181 25.02 14.43 14.21
CA PRO A 181 25.02 13.02 13.86
C PRO A 181 24.53 12.11 14.99
N GLU A 182 24.90 12.40 16.23
CA GLU A 182 24.52 11.65 17.43
C GLU A 182 23.02 11.79 17.73
N GLU A 183 22.48 13.01 17.59
CA GLU A 183 21.05 13.27 17.75
C GLU A 183 20.24 12.58 16.65
N LEU A 184 20.74 12.56 15.40
CA LEU A 184 20.12 11.84 14.30
C LEU A 184 20.07 10.34 14.54
N ASP A 185 21.14 9.75 15.07
CA ASP A 185 21.20 8.32 15.37
C ASP A 185 20.24 7.98 16.53
N THR A 186 20.17 8.81 17.55
CA THR A 186 19.20 8.70 18.65
C THR A 186 17.76 8.79 18.15
N LEU A 187 17.46 9.79 17.33
CA LEU A 187 16.13 9.98 16.75
C LEU A 187 15.72 8.83 15.84
N THR A 188 16.68 8.26 15.10
CA THR A 188 16.47 7.08 14.23
C THR A 188 16.08 5.86 15.07
N LEU A 189 16.82 5.59 16.16
CA LEU A 189 16.53 4.50 17.09
C LEU A 189 15.21 4.71 17.83
N ALA A 190 14.93 5.94 18.27
CA ALA A 190 13.66 6.26 18.90
C ALA A 190 12.49 5.95 17.96
N GLY A 191 12.60 6.30 16.68
CA GLY A 191 11.60 5.93 15.68
C GLY A 191 11.49 4.42 15.43
N ALA A 192 12.60 3.69 15.54
CA ALA A 192 12.62 2.22 15.36
C ALA A 192 11.95 1.45 16.51
N LEU A 193 11.95 2.02 17.72
CA LEU A 193 11.58 1.35 18.98
C LEU A 193 10.40 2.03 19.69
N HIS A 194 9.63 2.87 18.98
CA HIS A 194 8.59 3.71 19.61
C HIS A 194 7.32 2.94 19.97
N ASP A 195 7.11 1.75 19.40
CA ASP A 195 5.90 0.91 19.51
C ASP A 195 6.18 -0.43 20.17
#